data_14a4d34c65599d8bd312642bfeb4ac82
#
_entry.id   14a4d34c65599d8bd312642bfeb4ac82
#
_cell.length_a   1.000
_cell.length_b   1.000
_cell.length_c   1.000
_cell.angle_alpha   90.00
_cell.angle_beta   90.00
_cell.angle_gamma   90.00
#
_symmetry.space_group_name_H-M   'P 1'
#
loop_
_entity.id
_entity.type
_entity.pdbx_description
1 polymer ?
#
loop_
_entity_poly.entity_id
_entity_poly.type
_entity_poly.pdbx_seq_one_letter_code
_entity_poly.pdbx_strand_id
1 'polypeptide(L)' 'MNPYILLSLVNTKLRDEFENLKDFCKTYDLKEDEIITKMKTIDYKYDSEINQFTSI' A
#
# COMPACT_ATOMS: atom_id res chain seq x y z
N MET A 1 5.33 -10.25 -8.41
CA MET A 1 4.53 -10.58 -7.21
C MET A 1 3.05 -10.40 -7.53
N ASN A 2 2.23 -11.29 -7.04
CA ASN A 2 0.78 -11.19 -7.19
C ASN A 2 0.27 -9.92 -6.49
N PRO A 3 -0.51 -9.05 -7.16
CA PRO A 3 -1.00 -7.82 -6.54
C PRO A 3 -1.79 -8.03 -5.24
N TYR A 4 -2.52 -9.13 -5.12
CA TYR A 4 -3.27 -9.44 -3.90
C TYR A 4 -2.35 -9.79 -2.73
N ILE A 5 -1.23 -10.46 -3.01
CA ILE A 5 -0.22 -10.75 -2.00
C ILE A 5 0.44 -9.45 -1.55
N LEU A 6 0.77 -8.59 -2.50
CA LEU A 6 1.34 -7.28 -2.20
C LEU A 6 0.37 -6.42 -1.38
N LEU A 7 -0.91 -6.43 -1.74
CA LEU A 7 -1.96 -5.72 -1.00
C LEU A 7 -1.99 -6.16 0.47
N SER A 8 -2.00 -7.45 0.70
CA SER A 8 -2.03 -8.01 2.07
C SER A 8 -0.78 -7.59 2.86
N LEU A 9 0.38 -7.70 2.24
CA LEU A 9 1.65 -7.32 2.87
C LEU A 9 1.67 -5.83 3.23
N VAL A 10 1.34 -4.97 2.27
CA VAL A 10 1.38 -3.52 2.46
C VAL A 10 0.39 -3.10 3.54
N ASN A 11 -0.86 -3.59 3.47
CA ASN A 11 -1.87 -3.24 4.46
C ASN A 11 -1.50 -3.71 5.87
N THR A 12 -0.92 -4.90 6.00
CA THR A 12 -0.45 -5.40 7.30
C THR A 12 0.64 -4.48 7.87
N LYS A 13 1.59 -4.08 7.05
CA LYS A 13 2.68 -3.20 7.47
C LYS A 13 2.17 -1.81 7.85
N LEU A 14 1.25 -1.25 7.06
CA LEU A 14 0.66 0.04 7.37
C LEU A 14 -0.14 0.02 8.67
N ARG A 15 -0.82 -1.08 8.93
CA ARG A 15 -1.57 -1.24 10.18
C ARG A 15 -0.66 -1.33 11.40
N ASP A 16 0.44 -2.07 11.29
CA ASP A 16 1.24 -2.46 12.45
C ASP A 16 2.52 -1.64 12.65
N GLU A 17 3.13 -1.10 11.58
CA GLU A 17 4.50 -0.59 11.66
C GLU A 17 4.71 0.82 11.10
N PHE A 18 3.89 1.30 10.18
CA PHE A 18 4.12 2.57 9.50
C PHE A 18 2.93 3.51 9.62
N GLU A 19 3.24 4.80 9.75
CA GLU A 19 2.20 5.83 9.90
C GLU A 19 1.48 6.15 8.60
N ASN A 20 2.13 5.92 7.46
CA ASN A 20 1.56 6.22 6.14
C ASN A 20 2.32 5.47 5.05
N LEU A 21 1.78 5.54 3.84
CA LEU A 21 2.37 4.87 2.68
C LEU A 21 3.77 5.41 2.36
N LYS A 22 3.97 6.71 2.52
CA LYS A 22 5.25 7.35 2.27
C LYS A 22 6.35 6.75 3.14
N ASP A 23 6.07 6.58 4.43
CA ASP A 23 7.03 5.99 5.37
C ASP A 23 7.37 4.55 5.02
N PHE A 24 6.36 3.77 4.67
CA PHE A 24 6.56 2.40 4.22
C PHE A 24 7.47 2.34 3.00
N CYS A 25 7.17 3.12 1.98
CA CYS A 25 7.94 3.14 0.75
C CYS A 25 9.36 3.62 0.96
N LYS A 26 9.56 4.62 1.81
CA LYS A 26 10.88 5.15 2.12
C LYS A 26 11.75 4.11 2.80
N THR A 27 11.18 3.36 3.74
CA THR A 27 11.90 2.32 4.49
C THR A 27 12.39 1.20 3.59
N TYR A 28 11.57 0.79 2.62
CA TYR A 28 11.90 -0.31 1.73
C TYR A 28 12.45 0.12 0.37
N ASP A 29 12.75 1.42 0.22
CA ASP A 29 13.28 1.99 -1.03
C ASP A 29 12.35 1.70 -2.22
N LEU A 30 11.07 1.90 -2.00
CA LEU A 30 10.02 1.71 -3.01
C LEU A 30 9.46 3.06 -3.43
N LYS A 31 8.87 3.10 -4.62
CA LYS A 31 8.18 4.31 -5.10
C LYS A 31 6.68 4.19 -4.86
N GLU A 32 6.09 5.22 -4.25
CA GLU A 32 4.65 5.25 -3.99
C GLU A 32 3.85 5.03 -5.26
N ASP A 33 4.25 5.68 -6.37
CA ASP A 33 3.56 5.56 -7.66
C ASP A 33 3.48 4.13 -8.15
N GLU A 34 4.53 3.36 -7.95
CA GLU A 34 4.55 1.96 -8.36
C GLU A 34 3.58 1.12 -7.55
N ILE A 35 3.54 1.35 -6.24
CA ILE A 35 2.61 0.64 -5.36
C ILE A 35 1.17 1.01 -5.70
N ILE A 36 0.89 2.29 -5.83
CA ILE A 36 -0.44 2.80 -6.16
C ILE A 36 -0.93 2.23 -7.50
N THR A 37 -0.05 2.22 -8.51
CA THR A 37 -0.39 1.68 -9.83
C THR A 37 -0.72 0.19 -9.76
N LYS A 38 0.08 -0.57 -9.02
CA LYS A 38 -0.16 -2.01 -8.86
C LYS A 38 -1.48 -2.29 -8.15
N MET A 39 -1.79 -1.54 -7.10
CA MET A 39 -3.05 -1.71 -6.38
C MET A 39 -4.24 -1.31 -7.25
N LYS A 40 -4.08 -0.32 -8.10
CA LYS A 40 -5.12 0.11 -9.02
C LYS A 40 -5.51 -0.98 -10.02
N THR A 41 -4.58 -1.84 -10.40
CA THR A 41 -4.88 -2.96 -11.32
C THR A 41 -5.88 -3.95 -10.74
N ILE A 42 -6.07 -3.94 -9.43
CA ILE A 42 -7.04 -4.80 -8.73
C ILE A 42 -8.14 -3.99 -8.05
N ASP A 43 -8.32 -2.73 -8.50
CA ASP A 43 -9.36 -1.83 -8.02
C ASP A 43 -9.23 -1.48 -6.53
N TYR A 44 -8.01 -1.23 -6.09
CA TYR A 44 -7.74 -0.72 -4.75
C TYR A 44 -7.06 0.65 -4.80
N LYS A 45 -7.39 1.48 -3.84
CA LYS A 45 -6.78 2.81 -3.67
C LYS A 45 -6.36 3.01 -2.22
N TYR A 46 -5.36 3.87 -2.03
CA TYR A 46 -4.91 4.20 -0.68
C TYR A 46 -5.84 5.22 -0.03
N ASP A 47 -6.33 4.90 1.15
CA ASP A 47 -7.12 5.81 1.98
C ASP A 47 -6.24 6.27 3.15
N SER A 48 -5.81 7.54 3.10
CA SER A 48 -4.90 8.08 4.11
C SER A 48 -5.56 8.28 5.47
N GLU A 49 -6.87 8.38 5.53
CA GLU A 49 -7.59 8.54 6.80
C GLU A 49 -7.49 7.30 7.67
N ILE A 50 -7.49 6.13 7.05
CA ILE A 50 -7.40 4.87 7.77
C ILE A 50 -6.06 4.16 7.56
N ASN A 51 -5.18 4.77 6.76
CA ASN A 51 -3.85 4.24 6.46
C ASN A 51 -3.90 2.82 5.90
N GLN A 52 -4.78 2.59 4.95
CA GLN A 52 -4.98 1.29 4.33
C GLN A 52 -5.38 1.45 2.86
N PHE A 53 -5.06 0.44 2.04
CA PHE A 53 -5.64 0.33 0.72
C PHE A 53 -7.03 -0.28 0.84
N THR A 54 -8.00 0.34 0.18
CA THR A 54 -9.39 -0.09 0.21
C THR A 54 -9.91 -0.24 -1.22
N SER A 55 -10.92 -1.06 -1.38
CA SER A 55 -11.51 -1.28 -2.71
C SER A 55 -12.21 0.00 -3.20
N ILE A 56 -12.06 0.22 -4.50
CA ILE A 56 -12.69 1.38 -5.16
C ILE A 56 -14.19 1.17 -5.31
#